data_8e989ea1441538d680c2a2be9394c06f
#
_entry.id   8e989ea1441538d680c2a2be9394c06f
#
_cell.length_a   1.000
_cell.length_b   1.000
_cell.length_c   1.000
_cell.angle_alpha   90.00
_cell.angle_beta   90.00
_cell.angle_gamma   90.00
#
_symmetry.space_group_name_H-M   'P 1'
#
loop_
_entity.id
_entity.type
_entity.pdbx_description
1 polymer ?
#
loop_
_entity_poly.entity_id
_entity_poly.type
_entity_poly.pdbx_seq_one_letter_code
_entity_poly.pdbx_strand_id
1 'polypeptide(L)'
;TLDAIDWFEHTIVNNDFPSDGLVIIYDDIAYGESLGRTAKFPRNAMAFKWTDETAETTLKEIEWSASRTGLINPVAIFEPVELEGTKVSRASVHNISIMESLKLGIGDKIKVFKANMIIPQIAENITPSGTVRIPEVFPVCGGKTRISDVNDVKSLYCDNEQCQAK
;
A
#
# COMPACT_ATOMS: atom_id res chain seq x y z
N THR A 1 -14.75 -26.34 9.40
CA THR A 1 -13.57 -25.45 9.16
C THR A 1 -14.01 -24.03 8.84
N LEU A 2 -14.98 -23.82 7.94
CA LEU A 2 -15.52 -22.49 7.63
C LEU A 2 -16.20 -21.87 8.85
N ASP A 3 -17.01 -22.63 9.55
CA ASP A 3 -17.67 -22.18 10.79
C ASP A 3 -16.66 -21.73 11.87
N ALA A 4 -15.49 -22.37 11.92
CA ALA A 4 -14.42 -21.99 12.84
C ALA A 4 -13.77 -20.66 12.43
N ILE A 5 -13.63 -20.39 11.12
CA ILE A 5 -13.11 -19.12 10.60
C ILE A 5 -14.09 -18.00 10.91
N ASP A 6 -15.38 -18.20 10.63
CA ASP A 6 -16.44 -17.22 10.92
C ASP A 6 -16.55 -16.93 12.42
N TRP A 7 -16.47 -17.98 13.25
CA TRP A 7 -16.46 -17.81 14.71
C TRP A 7 -15.26 -16.96 15.16
N PHE A 8 -14.09 -17.24 14.59
CA PHE A 8 -12.86 -16.53 14.95
C PHE A 8 -12.91 -15.06 14.52
N GLU A 9 -13.41 -14.77 13.32
CA GLU A 9 -13.59 -13.41 12.80
C GLU A 9 -14.42 -12.54 13.76
N HIS A 10 -15.52 -13.08 14.28
CA HIS A 10 -16.39 -12.38 15.23
C HIS A 10 -15.80 -12.29 16.65
N THR A 11 -14.94 -13.23 17.03
CA THR A 11 -14.37 -13.29 18.38
C THR A 11 -13.11 -12.44 18.51
N ILE A 12 -12.31 -12.33 17.42
CA ILE A 12 -11.01 -11.68 17.42
C ILE A 12 -11.10 -10.17 17.68
N VAL A 13 -12.22 -9.55 17.38
CA VAL A 13 -12.50 -8.13 17.63
C VAL A 13 -12.42 -7.79 19.13
N ASN A 14 -12.65 -8.80 19.99
CA ASN A 14 -12.61 -8.65 21.45
C ASN A 14 -11.28 -9.10 22.08
N ASN A 15 -10.26 -9.39 21.27
CA ASN A 15 -8.93 -9.75 21.77
C ASN A 15 -8.18 -8.53 22.31
N ASP A 16 -7.30 -8.77 23.29
CA ASP A 16 -6.43 -7.75 23.88
C ASP A 16 -5.36 -7.22 22.91
N PHE A 17 -5.18 -7.88 21.79
CA PHE A 17 -4.22 -7.49 20.74
C PHE A 17 -4.85 -7.60 19.35
N PRO A 18 -4.49 -6.67 18.43
CA PRO A 18 -4.99 -6.69 17.07
C PRO A 18 -4.44 -7.90 16.29
N SER A 19 -5.27 -8.47 15.41
CA SER A 19 -4.87 -9.57 14.54
C SER A 19 -5.38 -9.31 13.13
N ASP A 20 -4.52 -9.50 12.13
CA ASP A 20 -4.80 -9.28 10.71
C ASP A 20 -5.19 -10.56 9.96
N GLY A 21 -5.25 -11.71 10.65
CA GLY A 21 -5.63 -12.97 10.05
C GLY A 21 -5.34 -14.19 10.91
N LEU A 22 -5.46 -15.35 10.28
CA LEU A 22 -5.23 -16.66 10.87
C LEU A 22 -4.17 -17.43 10.10
N VAL A 23 -3.46 -18.32 10.79
CA VAL A 23 -2.65 -19.35 10.14
C VAL A 23 -3.30 -20.70 10.41
N ILE A 24 -3.74 -21.36 9.36
CA ILE A 24 -4.33 -22.70 9.40
C ILE A 24 -3.24 -23.69 9.10
N ILE A 25 -3.02 -24.64 9.98
CA ILE A 25 -2.03 -25.71 9.83
C ILE A 25 -2.67 -27.09 9.99
N TYR A 26 -2.05 -28.12 9.41
CA TYR A 26 -2.47 -29.49 9.67
C TYR A 26 -2.12 -29.88 11.10
N ASP A 27 -3.05 -30.54 11.79
CA ASP A 27 -2.87 -31.03 13.14
C ASP A 27 -1.90 -32.23 13.19
N ASP A 28 -1.96 -33.11 12.20
CA ASP A 28 -1.02 -34.23 12.04
C ASP A 28 0.33 -33.72 11.50
N ILE A 29 1.34 -33.73 12.38
CA ILE A 29 2.69 -33.23 12.05
C ILE A 29 3.35 -34.07 10.96
N ALA A 30 3.23 -35.41 11.02
CA ALA A 30 3.85 -36.31 10.06
C ALA A 30 3.25 -36.14 8.66
N TYR A 31 1.93 -35.99 8.57
CA TYR A 31 1.26 -35.66 7.32
C TYR A 31 1.70 -34.29 6.82
N GLY A 32 1.72 -33.28 7.68
CA GLY A 32 2.17 -31.94 7.34
C GLY A 32 3.58 -31.90 6.74
N GLU A 33 4.52 -32.64 7.33
CA GLU A 33 5.89 -32.77 6.83
C GLU A 33 5.95 -33.49 5.47
N SER A 34 5.09 -34.48 5.25
CA SER A 34 5.03 -35.23 4.00
C SER A 34 4.66 -34.38 2.78
N LEU A 35 3.95 -33.24 2.99
CA LEU A 35 3.56 -32.30 1.94
C LEU A 35 4.76 -31.50 1.39
N GLY A 36 5.88 -31.51 2.10
CA GLY A 36 7.10 -30.82 1.71
C GLY A 36 7.00 -29.29 1.79
N ARG A 37 7.89 -28.62 1.04
CA ARG A 37 8.05 -27.16 1.07
C ARG A 37 8.15 -26.60 -0.35
N THR A 38 7.72 -25.37 -0.52
CA THR A 38 8.08 -24.53 -1.66
C THR A 38 9.48 -23.92 -1.42
N ALA A 39 9.98 -23.11 -2.35
CA ALA A 39 11.26 -22.42 -2.18
C ALA A 39 11.29 -21.51 -0.91
N LYS A 40 10.14 -21.05 -0.43
CA LYS A 40 10.05 -20.11 0.70
C LYS A 40 9.19 -20.61 1.87
N PHE A 41 8.16 -21.42 1.62
CA PHE A 41 7.14 -21.75 2.62
C PHE A 41 6.86 -23.24 2.71
N PRO A 42 6.52 -23.76 3.90
CA PRO A 42 6.01 -25.12 4.05
C PRO A 42 4.61 -25.21 3.42
N ARG A 43 4.24 -26.40 2.92
CA ARG A 43 2.92 -26.64 2.34
C ARG A 43 1.87 -27.08 3.34
N ASN A 44 2.27 -27.28 4.60
CA ASN A 44 1.39 -27.70 5.67
C ASN A 44 0.63 -26.52 6.33
N ALA A 45 0.85 -25.29 5.89
CA ALA A 45 0.23 -24.11 6.47
C ALA A 45 -0.33 -23.20 5.38
N MET A 46 -1.44 -22.55 5.71
CA MET A 46 -2.09 -21.54 4.86
C MET A 46 -2.45 -20.34 5.71
N ALA A 47 -2.07 -19.14 5.25
CA ALA A 47 -2.51 -17.90 5.87
C ALA A 47 -3.89 -17.50 5.32
N PHE A 48 -4.82 -17.22 6.21
CA PHE A 48 -6.11 -16.63 5.91
C PHE A 48 -6.12 -15.21 6.45
N LYS A 49 -6.36 -14.24 5.60
CA LYS A 49 -6.43 -12.82 5.98
C LYS A 49 -7.83 -12.31 5.77
N TRP A 50 -8.26 -11.46 6.71
CA TRP A 50 -9.52 -10.73 6.58
C TRP A 50 -9.43 -9.73 5.43
N THR A 51 -10.58 -9.32 4.93
CA THR A 51 -10.63 -8.20 3.98
C THR A 51 -10.28 -6.92 4.72
N ASP A 52 -9.30 -6.18 4.18
CA ASP A 52 -8.91 -4.90 4.75
C ASP A 52 -10.09 -3.91 4.76
N GLU A 53 -10.24 -3.16 5.85
CA GLU A 53 -11.21 -2.08 5.93
C GLU A 53 -10.83 -0.99 4.91
N THR A 54 -11.79 -0.54 4.12
CA THR A 54 -11.62 0.53 3.15
C THR A 54 -12.45 1.73 3.49
N ALA A 55 -11.92 2.93 3.30
CA ALA A 55 -12.65 4.19 3.46
C ALA A 55 -12.57 5.03 2.19
N GLU A 56 -13.66 5.72 1.88
CA GLU A 56 -13.70 6.67 0.77
C GLU A 56 -13.29 8.06 1.22
N THR A 57 -12.47 8.71 0.40
CA THR A 57 -11.99 10.07 0.66
C THR A 57 -11.74 10.83 -0.64
N THR A 58 -11.45 12.13 -0.52
CA THR A 58 -11.15 12.99 -1.67
C THR A 58 -9.67 13.33 -1.71
N LEU A 59 -9.03 13.07 -2.86
CA LEU A 59 -7.62 13.41 -3.10
C LEU A 59 -7.46 14.93 -3.19
N LYS A 60 -6.60 15.49 -2.33
CA LYS A 60 -6.32 16.94 -2.27
C LYS A 60 -5.07 17.31 -3.05
N GLU A 61 -4.02 16.52 -2.92
CA GLU A 61 -2.70 16.83 -3.47
C GLU A 61 -1.86 15.56 -3.61
N ILE A 62 -0.86 15.60 -4.47
CA ILE A 62 0.24 14.63 -4.52
C ILE A 62 1.52 15.33 -4.08
N GLU A 63 2.06 14.90 -2.96
CA GLU A 63 3.37 15.33 -2.46
C GLU A 63 4.46 14.44 -3.08
N TRP A 64 5.54 15.04 -3.54
CA TRP A 64 6.69 14.37 -4.12
C TRP A 64 7.82 14.32 -3.11
N SER A 65 8.07 13.14 -2.54
CA SER A 65 9.05 12.93 -1.48
C SER A 65 10.27 12.18 -1.99
N ALA A 66 11.46 12.75 -1.85
CA ALA A 66 12.69 12.07 -2.24
C ALA A 66 13.28 11.23 -1.10
N SER A 67 13.81 10.06 -1.46
CA SER A 67 14.63 9.23 -0.59
C SER A 67 16.10 9.63 -0.68
N ARG A 68 16.94 9.08 0.21
CA ARG A 68 18.41 9.29 0.18
C ARG A 68 19.07 8.86 -1.13
N THR A 69 18.45 7.97 -1.90
CA THR A 69 18.96 7.52 -3.20
C THR A 69 18.53 8.44 -4.34
N GLY A 70 17.78 9.51 -4.05
CA GLY A 70 17.21 10.40 -5.04
C GLY A 70 15.94 9.87 -5.70
N LEU A 71 15.45 8.70 -5.30
CA LEU A 71 14.15 8.18 -5.74
C LEU A 71 13.05 9.08 -5.18
N ILE A 72 12.18 9.58 -6.06
CA ILE A 72 11.04 10.43 -5.70
C ILE A 72 9.77 9.59 -5.73
N ASN A 73 9.15 9.45 -4.56
CA ASN A 73 7.91 8.71 -4.39
C ASN A 73 6.73 9.66 -4.32
N PRO A 74 5.66 9.41 -5.08
CA PRO A 74 4.40 10.13 -4.90
C PRO A 74 3.70 9.69 -3.62
N VAL A 75 3.24 10.66 -2.86
CA VAL A 75 2.43 10.47 -1.64
C VAL A 75 1.12 11.21 -1.82
N ALA A 76 0.02 10.49 -1.77
CA ALA A 76 -1.31 11.07 -1.86
C ALA A 76 -1.69 11.73 -0.54
N ILE A 77 -2.10 12.99 -0.61
CA ILE A 77 -2.68 13.76 0.49
C ILE A 77 -4.18 13.85 0.23
N PHE A 78 -4.99 13.45 1.19
CA PHE A 78 -6.44 13.42 1.06
C PHE A 78 -7.15 13.90 2.32
N GLU A 79 -8.47 14.06 2.25
CA GLU A 79 -9.23 14.42 3.44
C GLU A 79 -9.10 13.34 4.52
N PRO A 80 -8.86 13.76 5.79
CA PRO A 80 -8.67 12.78 6.87
C PRO A 80 -9.86 11.85 7.00
N VAL A 81 -9.60 10.55 6.98
CA VAL A 81 -10.59 9.48 7.22
C VAL A 81 -10.13 8.59 8.35
N GLU A 82 -11.08 7.97 9.02
CA GLU A 82 -10.81 6.97 10.05
C GLU A 82 -10.74 5.59 9.41
N LEU A 83 -9.64 4.89 9.66
CA LEU A 83 -9.37 3.52 9.23
C LEU A 83 -8.80 2.75 10.39
N GLU A 84 -9.46 1.65 10.78
CA GLU A 84 -9.00 0.77 11.87
C GLU A 84 -8.64 1.57 13.13
N GLY A 85 -9.54 2.46 13.55
CA GLY A 85 -9.40 3.29 14.76
C GLY A 85 -8.31 4.36 14.71
N THR A 86 -7.74 4.64 13.52
CA THR A 86 -6.71 5.67 13.35
C THR A 86 -7.10 6.65 12.25
N LYS A 87 -6.83 7.93 12.48
CA LYS A 87 -7.05 8.98 11.49
C LYS A 87 -5.91 9.00 10.47
N VAL A 88 -6.24 8.81 9.19
CA VAL A 88 -5.29 8.75 8.09
C VAL A 88 -5.60 9.87 7.09
N SER A 89 -4.58 10.59 6.63
CA SER A 89 -4.69 11.67 5.64
C SER A 89 -3.63 11.58 4.53
N ARG A 90 -2.76 10.58 4.59
CA ARG A 90 -1.66 10.37 3.64
C ARG A 90 -1.54 8.89 3.31
N ALA A 91 -1.30 8.58 2.04
CA ALA A 91 -1.04 7.22 1.59
C ALA A 91 0.08 7.17 0.56
N SER A 92 0.90 6.12 0.61
CA SER A 92 1.93 5.89 -0.40
C SER A 92 1.28 5.46 -1.72
N VAL A 93 1.78 6.02 -2.82
CA VAL A 93 1.42 5.59 -4.19
C VAL A 93 2.53 4.72 -4.79
N HIS A 94 3.60 4.45 -4.03
CA HIS A 94 4.75 3.63 -4.37
C HIS A 94 5.59 4.13 -5.56
N ASN A 95 4.99 4.28 -6.75
CA ASN A 95 5.68 4.69 -7.96
C ASN A 95 4.74 5.35 -8.98
N ILE A 96 5.33 5.87 -10.06
CA ILE A 96 4.58 6.55 -11.12
C ILE A 96 3.65 5.58 -11.87
N SER A 97 4.06 4.32 -12.09
CA SER A 97 3.23 3.34 -12.81
C SER A 97 1.89 3.13 -12.12
N ILE A 98 1.89 3.03 -10.78
CA ILE A 98 0.66 2.90 -9.98
C ILE A 98 -0.16 4.19 -10.06
N MET A 99 0.47 5.36 -9.97
CA MET A 99 -0.22 6.65 -10.12
C MET A 99 -0.92 6.78 -11.48
N GLU A 100 -0.24 6.39 -12.57
CA GLU A 100 -0.78 6.40 -13.93
C GLU A 100 -1.91 5.37 -14.10
N SER A 101 -1.76 4.16 -13.54
CA SER A 101 -2.78 3.11 -13.62
C SER A 101 -4.07 3.49 -12.89
N LEU A 102 -3.94 4.15 -11.75
CA LEU A 102 -5.07 4.69 -10.99
C LEU A 102 -5.65 5.97 -11.59
N LYS A 103 -4.99 6.58 -12.58
CA LYS A 103 -5.38 7.84 -13.22
C LYS A 103 -5.77 8.92 -12.20
N LEU A 104 -4.90 9.09 -11.19
CA LEU A 104 -5.16 10.02 -10.10
C LEU A 104 -5.32 11.47 -10.57
N GLY A 105 -6.24 12.17 -9.98
CA GLY A 105 -6.47 13.59 -10.19
C GLY A 105 -6.85 14.30 -8.91
N ILE A 106 -6.52 15.58 -8.83
CA ILE A 106 -6.90 16.40 -7.68
C ILE A 106 -8.43 16.57 -7.66
N GLY A 107 -9.05 16.26 -6.54
CA GLY A 107 -10.50 16.24 -6.36
C GLY A 107 -11.16 14.90 -6.64
N ASP A 108 -10.40 13.89 -7.09
CA ASP A 108 -10.95 12.54 -7.30
C ASP A 108 -11.35 11.89 -5.98
N LYS A 109 -12.42 11.10 -6.04
CA LYS A 109 -12.80 10.21 -4.93
C LYS A 109 -11.99 8.93 -5.02
N ILE A 110 -11.29 8.61 -3.96
CA ILE A 110 -10.43 7.44 -3.85
C ILE A 110 -10.85 6.56 -2.67
N LYS A 111 -10.64 5.26 -2.79
CA LYS A 111 -10.69 4.33 -1.67
C LYS A 111 -9.30 4.09 -1.13
N VAL A 112 -9.16 4.17 0.18
CA VAL A 112 -7.92 3.94 0.89
C VAL A 112 -8.08 2.81 1.91
N PHE A 113 -7.01 2.08 2.17
CA PHE A 113 -6.96 1.00 3.14
C PHE A 113 -5.59 0.99 3.83
N LYS A 114 -5.45 0.23 4.91
CA LYS A 114 -4.16 0.01 5.54
C LYS A 114 -3.64 -1.39 5.22
N ALA A 115 -2.61 -1.47 4.39
CA ALA A 115 -1.92 -2.74 4.17
C ALA A 115 -1.31 -3.25 5.47
N ASN A 116 -1.62 -4.50 5.84
CA ASN A 116 -1.20 -5.13 7.10
C ASN A 116 -1.53 -4.27 8.34
N MET A 117 -2.66 -3.56 8.35
CA MET A 117 -3.12 -2.67 9.43
C MET A 117 -2.18 -1.50 9.76
N ILE A 118 -1.14 -1.26 8.94
CA ILE A 118 -0.08 -0.30 9.26
C ILE A 118 0.07 0.77 8.19
N ILE A 119 0.24 0.37 6.92
CA ILE A 119 0.67 1.28 5.83
C ILE A 119 -0.53 1.72 4.99
N PRO A 120 -0.93 3.00 5.03
CA PRO A 120 -2.00 3.51 4.18
C PRO A 120 -1.63 3.43 2.70
N GLN A 121 -2.54 2.89 1.90
CA GLN A 121 -2.41 2.75 0.45
C GLN A 121 -3.74 3.10 -0.23
N ILE A 122 -3.67 3.43 -1.53
CA ILE A 122 -4.86 3.63 -2.36
C ILE A 122 -5.27 2.29 -2.94
N ALA A 123 -6.50 1.86 -2.66
CA ALA A 123 -7.08 0.64 -3.23
C ALA A 123 -7.54 0.86 -4.68
N GLU A 124 -8.30 1.92 -4.90
CA GLU A 124 -8.84 2.28 -6.22
C GLU A 124 -9.16 3.77 -6.31
N ASN A 125 -9.28 4.27 -7.53
CA ASN A 125 -9.81 5.59 -7.82
C ASN A 125 -11.24 5.45 -8.38
N ILE A 126 -12.22 6.02 -7.69
CA ILE A 126 -13.64 5.92 -8.05
C ILE A 126 -13.97 6.87 -9.22
N THR A 127 -13.36 8.05 -9.24
CA THR A 127 -13.61 9.09 -10.24
C THR A 127 -12.33 9.48 -10.98
N PRO A 128 -11.73 8.57 -11.80
CA PRO A 128 -10.42 8.79 -12.39
C PRO A 128 -10.43 9.97 -13.38
N SER A 129 -9.79 11.06 -13.04
CA SER A 129 -9.64 12.25 -13.89
C SER A 129 -8.28 12.34 -14.59
N GLY A 130 -7.24 11.72 -14.04
CA GLY A 130 -5.90 11.70 -14.61
C GLY A 130 -5.24 13.07 -14.71
N THR A 131 -5.60 14.01 -13.84
CA THR A 131 -5.11 15.40 -13.90
C THR A 131 -3.77 15.62 -13.21
N VAL A 132 -3.30 14.66 -12.40
CA VAL A 132 -1.99 14.72 -11.74
C VAL A 132 -0.89 14.56 -12.78
N ARG A 133 0.01 15.53 -12.84
CA ARG A 133 1.17 15.53 -13.74
C ARG A 133 2.44 15.18 -12.98
N ILE A 134 3.32 14.42 -13.63
CA ILE A 134 4.66 14.15 -13.12
C ILE A 134 5.49 15.45 -13.21
N PRO A 135 6.14 15.90 -12.12
CA PRO A 135 6.94 17.11 -12.16
C PRO A 135 8.22 16.90 -12.98
N GLU A 136 8.50 17.80 -13.92
CA GLU A 136 9.75 17.84 -14.66
C GLU A 136 10.92 18.36 -13.82
N VAL A 137 10.58 19.06 -12.75
CA VAL A 137 11.53 19.67 -11.80
C VAL A 137 11.13 19.27 -10.39
N PHE A 138 12.09 18.78 -9.61
CA PHE A 138 11.80 18.37 -8.23
C PHE A 138 11.52 19.60 -7.35
N PRO A 139 10.34 19.70 -6.71
CA PRO A 139 9.92 20.92 -6.02
C PRO A 139 10.86 21.39 -4.89
N VAL A 140 11.58 20.44 -4.27
CA VAL A 140 12.45 20.76 -3.11
C VAL A 140 13.76 21.41 -3.50
N CYS A 141 14.42 20.95 -4.57
CA CYS A 141 15.74 21.44 -4.95
C CYS A 141 15.79 22.16 -6.30
N GLY A 142 14.69 22.21 -7.04
CA GLY A 142 14.65 22.79 -8.39
C GLY A 142 15.48 22.02 -9.44
N GLY A 143 16.01 20.86 -9.09
CA GLY A 143 16.76 20.00 -10.03
C GLY A 143 15.85 19.28 -11.00
N LYS A 144 16.38 18.95 -12.19
CA LYS A 144 15.65 18.15 -13.17
C LYS A 144 15.32 16.77 -12.61
N THR A 145 14.16 16.26 -13.01
CA THR A 145 13.75 14.90 -12.70
C THR A 145 13.98 13.98 -13.90
N ARG A 146 14.25 12.71 -13.62
CA ARG A 146 14.46 11.67 -14.61
C ARG A 146 13.55 10.47 -14.31
N ILE A 147 12.84 10.00 -15.32
CA ILE A 147 12.06 8.76 -15.23
C ILE A 147 12.99 7.60 -15.61
N SER A 148 13.05 6.60 -14.74
CA SER A 148 13.70 5.32 -15.00
C SER A 148 12.63 4.24 -15.10
N ASP A 149 12.66 3.47 -16.18
CA ASP A 149 11.79 2.34 -16.40
C ASP A 149 12.61 1.05 -16.24
N VAL A 150 12.27 0.26 -15.23
CA VAL A 150 12.91 -1.04 -14.97
C VAL A 150 11.83 -2.07 -14.72
N ASN A 151 11.76 -3.09 -15.55
CA ASN A 151 10.75 -4.15 -15.47
C ASN A 151 9.30 -3.63 -15.47
N ASP A 152 8.98 -2.71 -16.37
CA ASP A 152 7.67 -2.03 -16.49
C ASP A 152 7.26 -1.21 -15.26
N VAL A 153 8.19 -0.92 -14.36
CA VAL A 153 7.99 -0.04 -13.21
C VAL A 153 8.68 1.30 -13.46
N LYS A 154 7.88 2.34 -13.68
CA LYS A 154 8.38 3.72 -13.83
C LYS A 154 8.63 4.34 -12.46
N SER A 155 9.85 4.77 -12.26
CA SER A 155 10.29 5.46 -11.04
C SER A 155 10.86 6.83 -11.39
N LEU A 156 10.60 7.82 -10.54
CA LEU A 156 11.09 9.19 -10.69
C LEU A 156 12.34 9.39 -9.85
N TYR A 157 13.35 10.02 -10.43
CA TYR A 157 14.59 10.34 -9.73
C TYR A 157 14.93 11.82 -9.86
N CYS A 158 15.57 12.36 -8.84
CA CYS A 158 16.19 13.67 -8.88
C CYS A 158 17.63 13.53 -9.38
N ASP A 159 17.97 14.22 -10.47
CA ASP A 159 19.31 14.21 -11.05
C ASP A 159 20.30 15.16 -10.34
N ASN A 160 19.82 16.00 -9.44
CA ASN A 160 20.69 16.89 -8.68
C ASN A 160 21.45 16.11 -7.59
N GLU A 161 22.78 16.00 -7.72
CA GLU A 161 23.65 15.33 -6.75
C GLU A 161 23.72 16.06 -5.42
N GLN A 162 23.50 17.38 -5.40
CA GLN A 162 23.52 18.22 -4.21
C GLN A 162 22.08 18.46 -3.67
N CYS A 163 21.13 17.57 -3.98
CA CYS A 163 19.78 17.70 -3.50
C CYS A 163 19.71 17.56 -1.96
N GLN A 164 19.18 18.55 -1.28
CA GLN A 164 19.04 18.54 0.17
C GLN A 164 18.11 17.45 0.72
N ALA A 165 17.32 16.81 -0.14
CA ALA A 165 16.42 15.72 0.20
C ALA A 165 17.06 14.31 0.05
N LYS A 166 18.30 14.23 -0.39
CA LYS A 166 19.10 13.00 -0.50
C LYS A 166 19.84 12.62 0.77
#